data_ce22ad1b6c907376d8e10e8dfb072ab6
#
_entry.id   ce22ad1b6c907376d8e10e8dfb072ab6
#
_cell.length_a   1.000
_cell.length_b   1.000
_cell.length_c   1.000
_cell.angle_alpha   90.00
_cell.angle_beta   90.00
_cell.angle_gamma   90.00
#
_symmetry.space_group_name_H-M   'P 1'
#
loop_
_entity.id
_entity.type
_entity.pdbx_description
1 polymer ?
#
loop_
_entity_poly.entity_id
_entity_poly.type
_entity_poly.pdbx_seq_one_letter_code
_entity_poly.pdbx_strand_id
1 'polypeptide(L)'
;MSDQELIRSTRYISFYPVFLLLLIYTSVSIGQPSKIVIAHRGASGYLPEHTLVSIALAHGMGAHYIEQDIVLSKDDQPIVLHDISLQAVTNVADIFPGRARTDGKYYAIDFDLAEIKRLKVIERIDVEKNTVIYPTRFPSHQSAFQIPTLSEEIELIQGLNHSTGKSVGLYVEIKEPEWHQQHGKDISQVVLKILNDYGYAKRDDLVYVQCFDPFETRRLREVLKTDLKLVQLIDSSLPNSIIDYEQMVLPSGLKLVASYADGIGPSMQHIVKGVQKDGRPIL
;
A
#
# COMPACT_ATOMS: atom_id res chain seq x y z
N MET A 1 56.52 83.15 -29.89
CA MET A 1 56.99 83.30 -28.49
C MET A 1 55.71 83.33 -27.65
N SER A 2 55.72 82.50 -26.63
CA SER A 2 54.75 82.29 -25.57
C SER A 2 53.44 81.53 -25.91
N ASP A 3 53.53 80.27 -25.58
CA ASP A 3 52.45 79.28 -25.54
C ASP A 3 51.53 79.55 -24.35
N GLN A 4 50.24 79.52 -24.61
CA GLN A 4 49.23 79.44 -23.50
C GLN A 4 48.69 78.04 -23.41
N GLU A 5 48.99 77.41 -22.35
CA GLU A 5 48.45 76.10 -21.91
C GLU A 5 46.94 76.20 -21.61
N LEU A 6 46.19 75.41 -22.32
CA LEU A 6 44.75 75.22 -22.05
C LEU A 6 44.56 74.06 -21.10
N ILE A 7 44.33 74.38 -19.83
CA ILE A 7 44.01 73.38 -18.81
C ILE A 7 42.57 72.86 -19.02
N ARG A 8 42.41 71.63 -19.53
CA ARG A 8 41.11 70.92 -19.59
C ARG A 8 40.86 70.26 -18.24
N SER A 9 39.89 70.78 -17.50
CA SER A 9 39.33 70.16 -16.30
C SER A 9 38.47 68.94 -16.69
N THR A 10 38.98 67.75 -16.47
CA THR A 10 38.23 66.50 -16.64
C THR A 10 37.48 66.22 -15.34
N ARG A 11 36.16 66.39 -15.35
CA ARG A 11 35.28 65.97 -14.22
C ARG A 11 35.07 64.45 -14.31
N TYR A 12 35.62 63.72 -13.35
CA TYR A 12 35.31 62.29 -13.13
C TYR A 12 33.92 62.18 -12.52
N ILE A 13 32.97 61.66 -13.28
CA ILE A 13 31.67 61.26 -12.78
C ILE A 13 31.87 59.84 -12.18
N SER A 14 31.88 59.77 -10.85
CA SER A 14 31.97 58.51 -10.10
C SER A 14 30.59 57.81 -10.15
N PHE A 15 30.50 56.75 -10.98
CA PHE A 15 29.35 55.85 -10.94
C PHE A 15 29.49 54.91 -9.75
N TYR A 16 28.71 55.13 -8.69
CA TYR A 16 28.48 54.12 -7.65
C TYR A 16 27.49 53.11 -8.18
N PRO A 17 27.84 51.81 -8.27
CA PRO A 17 26.87 50.76 -8.59
C PRO A 17 25.92 50.60 -7.39
N VAL A 18 24.68 51.02 -7.55
CA VAL A 18 23.62 50.70 -6.60
C VAL A 18 23.31 49.21 -6.80
N PHE A 19 23.85 48.38 -5.88
CA PHE A 19 23.47 46.98 -5.79
C PHE A 19 22.06 46.91 -5.25
N LEU A 20 21.06 46.75 -6.15
CA LEU A 20 19.68 46.48 -5.82
C LEU A 20 19.60 45.01 -5.38
N LEU A 21 19.66 44.78 -4.07
CA LEU A 21 19.44 43.44 -3.47
C LEU A 21 17.96 43.08 -3.66
N LEU A 22 17.63 42.37 -4.72
CA LEU A 22 16.32 41.75 -4.90
C LEU A 22 16.21 40.60 -3.89
N LEU A 23 15.60 40.85 -2.72
CA LEU A 23 15.12 39.81 -1.81
C LEU A 23 13.97 39.07 -2.49
N ILE A 24 14.30 37.95 -3.15
CA ILE A 24 13.30 37.01 -3.63
C ILE A 24 12.72 36.31 -2.38
N TYR A 25 11.62 36.84 -1.90
CA TYR A 25 10.77 36.09 -0.96
C TYR A 25 10.19 34.89 -1.72
N THR A 26 10.85 33.75 -1.65
CA THR A 26 10.19 32.47 -1.96
C THR A 26 9.17 32.23 -0.86
N SER A 27 7.92 32.57 -1.10
CA SER A 27 6.80 32.09 -0.32
C SER A 27 6.82 30.57 -0.45
N VAL A 28 7.32 29.89 0.60
CA VAL A 28 7.07 28.47 0.78
C VAL A 28 5.57 28.36 0.98
N SER A 29 4.85 28.09 -0.11
CA SER A 29 3.46 27.66 -0.02
C SER A 29 3.49 26.35 0.79
N ILE A 30 3.07 26.43 2.05
CA ILE A 30 2.72 25.25 2.82
C ILE A 30 1.46 24.74 2.14
N GLY A 31 1.65 23.98 1.05
CA GLY A 31 0.57 23.30 0.37
C GLY A 31 -0.18 22.45 1.38
N GLN A 32 -1.51 22.50 1.36
CA GLN A 32 -2.35 21.50 2.04
C GLN A 32 -1.74 20.13 1.72
N PRO A 33 -1.58 19.24 2.70
CA PRO A 33 -1.03 17.92 2.44
C PRO A 33 -1.82 17.30 1.28
N SER A 34 -1.12 17.01 0.19
CA SER A 34 -1.75 16.47 -1.00
C SER A 34 -2.38 15.13 -0.63
N LYS A 35 -3.66 14.97 -0.97
CA LYS A 35 -4.34 13.68 -0.78
C LYS A 35 -3.57 12.63 -1.58
N ILE A 36 -3.32 11.49 -0.95
CA ILE A 36 -2.66 10.36 -1.61
C ILE A 36 -3.70 9.42 -2.21
N VAL A 37 -3.33 8.76 -3.29
CA VAL A 37 -4.11 7.70 -3.92
C VAL A 37 -3.39 6.39 -3.65
N ILE A 38 -4.08 5.47 -2.98
CA ILE A 38 -3.63 4.11 -2.72
C ILE A 38 -4.40 3.20 -3.68
N ALA A 39 -3.68 2.48 -4.56
CA ALA A 39 -4.29 1.53 -5.49
C ALA A 39 -4.57 0.21 -4.76
N HIS A 40 -5.81 0.02 -4.31
CA HIS A 40 -6.28 -1.16 -3.57
C HIS A 40 -6.17 -2.41 -4.43
N ARG A 41 -5.24 -3.31 -4.08
CA ARG A 41 -4.90 -4.53 -4.83
C ARG A 41 -4.41 -4.26 -6.26
N GLY A 42 -3.72 -3.13 -6.45
CA GLY A 42 -3.33 -2.64 -7.76
C GLY A 42 -4.48 -1.96 -8.52
N ALA A 43 -4.48 -2.04 -9.84
CA ALA A 43 -5.56 -1.54 -10.70
C ALA A 43 -6.71 -2.55 -10.80
N SER A 44 -7.21 -3.04 -9.66
CA SER A 44 -8.17 -4.14 -9.55
C SER A 44 -9.54 -3.88 -10.19
N GLY A 45 -9.84 -2.64 -10.53
CA GLY A 45 -11.03 -2.31 -11.33
C GLY A 45 -10.93 -2.70 -12.81
N TYR A 46 -9.72 -3.00 -13.30
CA TYR A 46 -9.42 -3.26 -14.72
C TYR A 46 -8.78 -4.63 -14.95
N LEU A 47 -8.02 -5.12 -14.01
CA LEU A 47 -7.24 -6.36 -14.09
C LEU A 47 -7.45 -7.19 -12.82
N PRO A 48 -7.28 -8.52 -12.86
CA PRO A 48 -7.39 -9.35 -11.66
C PRO A 48 -6.47 -8.83 -10.54
N GLU A 49 -7.04 -8.76 -9.35
CA GLU A 49 -6.39 -8.19 -8.16
C GLU A 49 -5.02 -8.84 -7.89
N HIS A 50 -4.09 -8.05 -7.34
CA HIS A 50 -2.76 -8.49 -6.91
C HIS A 50 -1.88 -9.13 -8.00
N THR A 51 -2.21 -8.99 -9.27
CA THR A 51 -1.32 -9.47 -10.35
C THR A 51 -0.25 -8.43 -10.68
N LEU A 52 0.95 -8.85 -11.09
CA LEU A 52 2.02 -7.93 -11.50
C LEU A 52 1.57 -6.96 -12.61
N VAL A 53 0.67 -7.39 -13.50
CA VAL A 53 0.10 -6.52 -14.54
C VAL A 53 -0.84 -5.47 -13.94
N SER A 54 -1.62 -5.81 -12.90
CA SER A 54 -2.46 -4.87 -12.15
C SER A 54 -1.60 -3.82 -11.42
N ILE A 55 -0.50 -4.25 -10.83
CA ILE A 55 0.49 -3.39 -10.16
C ILE A 55 1.12 -2.42 -11.18
N ALA A 56 1.60 -2.94 -12.32
CA ALA A 56 2.21 -2.10 -13.37
C ALA A 56 1.22 -1.08 -13.93
N LEU A 57 -0.05 -1.46 -14.12
CA LEU A 57 -1.09 -0.53 -14.57
C LEU A 57 -1.36 0.55 -13.52
N ALA A 58 -1.48 0.20 -12.24
CA ALA A 58 -1.68 1.16 -11.15
C ALA A 58 -0.53 2.18 -11.07
N HIS A 59 0.72 1.71 -11.20
CA HIS A 59 1.90 2.56 -11.29
C HIS A 59 1.81 3.51 -12.50
N GLY A 60 1.44 2.99 -13.67
CA GLY A 60 1.26 3.77 -14.90
C GLY A 60 0.19 4.85 -14.75
N MET A 61 -0.92 4.55 -14.09
CA MET A 61 -2.03 5.47 -13.80
C MET A 61 -1.71 6.54 -12.75
N GLY A 62 -0.57 6.47 -12.08
CA GLY A 62 -0.11 7.50 -11.16
C GLY A 62 -0.59 7.34 -9.72
N ALA A 63 -0.82 6.12 -9.27
CA ALA A 63 -1.01 5.83 -7.85
C ALA A 63 0.22 6.31 -7.04
N HIS A 64 -0.02 6.81 -5.82
CA HIS A 64 1.07 7.21 -4.92
C HIS A 64 1.61 6.00 -4.14
N TYR A 65 0.71 5.09 -3.79
CA TYR A 65 1.02 3.81 -3.16
C TYR A 65 0.23 2.72 -3.85
N ILE A 66 0.77 1.52 -3.86
CA ILE A 66 0.09 0.31 -4.30
C ILE A 66 -0.07 -0.58 -3.08
N GLU A 67 -1.26 -1.10 -2.90
CA GLU A 67 -1.59 -1.94 -1.76
C GLU A 67 -1.39 -3.41 -2.10
N GLN A 68 -0.84 -4.15 -1.12
CA GLN A 68 -0.57 -5.59 -1.14
C GLN A 68 -1.15 -6.25 0.10
N ASP A 69 -1.95 -7.30 -0.08
CA ASP A 69 -2.38 -8.21 0.97
C ASP A 69 -1.41 -9.41 1.05
N ILE A 70 -0.86 -9.71 2.22
CA ILE A 70 0.13 -10.76 2.37
C ILE A 70 -0.40 -11.93 3.19
N VAL A 71 -0.23 -13.13 2.63
CA VAL A 71 -0.39 -14.41 3.33
C VAL A 71 0.84 -15.28 3.11
N LEU A 72 1.02 -16.34 3.92
CA LEU A 72 2.16 -17.24 3.77
C LEU A 72 1.79 -18.54 3.05
N SER A 73 2.69 -18.99 2.20
CA SER A 73 2.71 -20.35 1.67
C SER A 73 3.17 -21.36 2.73
N LYS A 74 3.16 -22.66 2.40
CA LYS A 74 3.64 -23.74 3.26
C LYS A 74 5.14 -23.61 3.58
N ASP A 75 5.93 -23.17 2.64
CA ASP A 75 7.38 -22.95 2.73
C ASP A 75 7.75 -21.50 3.13
N ASP A 76 6.85 -20.82 3.86
CA ASP A 76 7.03 -19.47 4.45
C ASP A 76 7.33 -18.37 3.42
N GLN A 77 6.89 -18.54 2.17
CA GLN A 77 7.03 -17.48 1.19
C GLN A 77 5.85 -16.49 1.32
N PRO A 78 6.10 -15.19 1.47
CA PRO A 78 5.04 -14.19 1.50
C PRO A 78 4.52 -13.99 0.07
N ILE A 79 3.32 -14.49 -0.18
CA ILE A 79 2.59 -14.31 -1.43
C ILE A 79 1.56 -13.19 -1.30
N VAL A 80 1.27 -12.53 -2.43
CA VAL A 80 0.31 -11.43 -2.45
C VAL A 80 -1.07 -11.98 -2.81
N LEU A 81 -1.92 -12.06 -1.79
CA LEU A 81 -3.26 -12.67 -1.87
C LEU A 81 -4.12 -12.15 -0.72
N HIS A 82 -5.36 -11.72 -1.03
CA HIS A 82 -6.26 -11.18 0.00
C HIS A 82 -6.74 -12.21 1.01
N ASP A 83 -7.21 -13.37 0.53
CA ASP A 83 -7.78 -14.41 1.39
C ASP A 83 -6.68 -15.41 1.77
N ILE A 84 -6.76 -16.00 2.96
CA ILE A 84 -5.90 -17.13 3.34
C ILE A 84 -6.13 -18.38 2.49
N SER A 85 -7.14 -18.36 1.62
CA SER A 85 -7.51 -19.46 0.73
C SER A 85 -7.51 -19.03 -0.74
N LEU A 86 -7.17 -19.96 -1.63
CA LEU A 86 -6.82 -19.73 -3.03
C LEU A 86 -8.01 -19.72 -4.00
N GLN A 87 -9.13 -20.37 -3.65
CA GLN A 87 -10.18 -20.72 -4.61
C GLN A 87 -10.99 -19.54 -5.14
N ALA A 88 -11.05 -18.41 -4.39
CA ALA A 88 -11.85 -17.27 -4.83
C ALA A 88 -11.24 -16.52 -6.04
N VAL A 89 -9.93 -16.65 -6.24
CA VAL A 89 -9.18 -15.89 -7.26
C VAL A 89 -8.26 -16.76 -8.11
N THR A 90 -8.34 -18.10 -7.99
CA THR A 90 -7.50 -19.02 -8.77
C THR A 90 -8.26 -20.26 -9.24
N ASN A 91 -7.66 -20.96 -10.18
CA ASN A 91 -8.13 -22.29 -10.65
C ASN A 91 -7.56 -23.45 -9.81
N VAL A 92 -7.36 -23.27 -8.50
CA VAL A 92 -6.71 -24.26 -7.62
C VAL A 92 -7.45 -25.60 -7.61
N ALA A 93 -8.78 -25.59 -7.64
CA ALA A 93 -9.59 -26.81 -7.63
C ALA A 93 -9.38 -27.66 -8.90
N ASP A 94 -9.10 -27.03 -10.04
CA ASP A 94 -8.80 -27.74 -11.30
C ASP A 94 -7.39 -28.35 -11.31
N ILE A 95 -6.41 -27.62 -10.75
CA ILE A 95 -5.00 -28.02 -10.78
C ILE A 95 -4.66 -29.02 -9.67
N PHE A 96 -5.33 -28.90 -8.52
CA PHE A 96 -5.11 -29.75 -7.35
C PHE A 96 -6.42 -30.33 -6.80
N PRO A 97 -7.16 -31.10 -7.59
CA PRO A 97 -8.42 -31.71 -7.12
C PRO A 97 -8.14 -32.58 -5.90
N GLY A 98 -9.02 -32.49 -4.91
CA GLY A 98 -8.89 -33.28 -3.66
C GLY A 98 -7.87 -32.76 -2.63
N ARG A 99 -7.23 -31.59 -2.84
CA ARG A 99 -6.33 -30.94 -1.86
C ARG A 99 -7.06 -29.99 -0.92
N ALA A 100 -8.38 -29.79 -1.08
CA ALA A 100 -9.18 -29.02 -0.13
C ALA A 100 -9.17 -29.67 1.25
N ARG A 101 -9.18 -28.86 2.32
CA ARG A 101 -9.44 -29.35 3.68
C ARG A 101 -10.90 -29.82 3.79
N THR A 102 -11.27 -30.36 4.95
CA THR A 102 -12.62 -30.88 5.21
C THR A 102 -13.73 -29.83 5.10
N ASP A 103 -13.38 -28.55 5.23
CA ASP A 103 -14.27 -27.40 5.05
C ASP A 103 -14.41 -26.95 3.57
N GLY A 104 -13.80 -27.68 2.65
CA GLY A 104 -13.83 -27.41 1.21
C GLY A 104 -12.86 -26.32 0.75
N LYS A 105 -12.02 -25.75 1.61
CA LYS A 105 -11.11 -24.66 1.28
C LYS A 105 -9.70 -25.13 0.93
N TYR A 106 -9.04 -24.40 0.04
CA TYR A 106 -7.66 -24.60 -0.38
C TYR A 106 -6.81 -23.53 0.25
N TYR A 107 -6.29 -23.76 1.44
CA TYR A 107 -5.49 -22.77 2.17
C TYR A 107 -4.10 -22.60 1.57
N ALA A 108 -3.65 -21.37 1.41
CA ALA A 108 -2.33 -21.05 0.85
C ALA A 108 -1.19 -21.75 1.60
N ILE A 109 -1.32 -21.86 2.92
CA ILE A 109 -0.37 -22.50 3.84
C ILE A 109 -0.20 -24.02 3.61
N ASP A 110 -1.06 -24.65 2.82
CA ASP A 110 -0.98 -26.08 2.48
C ASP A 110 -0.20 -26.35 1.18
N PHE A 111 0.22 -25.29 0.46
CA PHE A 111 0.89 -25.35 -0.82
C PHE A 111 2.25 -24.68 -0.76
N ASP A 112 3.28 -25.34 -1.29
CA ASP A 112 4.58 -24.71 -1.49
C ASP A 112 4.50 -23.65 -2.61
N LEU A 113 5.41 -22.65 -2.61
CA LEU A 113 5.43 -21.60 -3.62
C LEU A 113 5.44 -22.18 -5.05
N ALA A 114 6.23 -23.23 -5.28
CA ALA A 114 6.31 -23.88 -6.59
C ALA A 114 4.95 -24.45 -7.07
N GLU A 115 4.11 -24.92 -6.15
CA GLU A 115 2.74 -25.35 -6.45
C GLU A 115 1.84 -24.14 -6.73
N ILE A 116 1.92 -23.09 -5.92
CA ILE A 116 1.16 -21.85 -6.08
C ILE A 116 1.45 -21.21 -7.45
N LYS A 117 2.71 -21.20 -7.89
CA LYS A 117 3.12 -20.67 -9.20
C LYS A 117 2.56 -21.45 -10.42
N ARG A 118 1.97 -22.61 -10.22
CA ARG A 118 1.26 -23.35 -11.27
C ARG A 118 -0.19 -22.88 -11.47
N LEU A 119 -0.72 -22.12 -10.53
CA LEU A 119 -2.08 -21.61 -10.56
C LEU A 119 -2.21 -20.44 -11.53
N LYS A 120 -3.38 -20.30 -12.14
CA LYS A 120 -3.78 -19.13 -12.89
C LYS A 120 -4.69 -18.27 -12.03
N VAL A 121 -4.40 -16.99 -11.95
CA VAL A 121 -5.28 -16.01 -11.31
C VAL A 121 -6.47 -15.74 -12.22
N ILE A 122 -7.66 -15.75 -11.65
CA ILE A 122 -8.93 -15.42 -12.30
C ILE A 122 -9.55 -14.19 -11.65
N GLU A 123 -10.52 -13.56 -12.30
CA GLU A 123 -11.34 -12.53 -11.64
C GLU A 123 -12.11 -13.17 -10.48
N ARG A 124 -12.27 -12.41 -9.37
CA ARG A 124 -12.84 -12.90 -8.11
C ARG A 124 -14.23 -13.48 -8.29
N ILE A 125 -14.43 -14.67 -7.74
CA ILE A 125 -15.72 -15.38 -7.76
C ILE A 125 -16.30 -15.50 -6.35
N ASP A 126 -17.64 -15.53 -6.29
CA ASP A 126 -18.37 -16.06 -5.14
C ASP A 126 -18.25 -17.60 -5.21
N VAL A 127 -17.50 -18.17 -4.27
CA VAL A 127 -17.19 -19.62 -4.29
C VAL A 127 -18.43 -20.48 -4.09
N GLU A 128 -19.39 -20.01 -3.26
CA GLU A 128 -20.63 -20.77 -2.98
C GLU A 128 -21.57 -20.80 -4.17
N LYS A 129 -21.68 -19.68 -4.89
CA LYS A 129 -22.55 -19.54 -6.07
C LYS A 129 -21.85 -19.89 -7.38
N ASN A 130 -20.53 -20.01 -7.36
CA ASN A 130 -19.69 -20.16 -8.55
C ASN A 130 -19.99 -19.08 -9.60
N THR A 131 -20.09 -17.82 -9.16
CA THR A 131 -20.39 -16.67 -10.02
C THR A 131 -19.34 -15.59 -9.87
N VAL A 132 -19.04 -14.87 -10.96
CA VAL A 132 -18.14 -13.74 -10.93
C VAL A 132 -18.75 -12.59 -10.12
N ILE A 133 -18.02 -12.06 -9.13
CA ILE A 133 -18.51 -10.95 -8.27
C ILE A 133 -18.57 -9.65 -9.07
N TYR A 134 -17.63 -9.44 -9.99
CA TYR A 134 -17.51 -8.19 -10.76
C TYR A 134 -17.57 -8.51 -12.29
N PRO A 135 -18.76 -8.78 -12.85
CA PRO A 135 -18.88 -9.28 -14.23
C PRO A 135 -18.47 -8.25 -15.30
N THR A 136 -18.32 -6.98 -14.94
CA THR A 136 -17.89 -5.91 -15.85
C THR A 136 -16.39 -5.62 -15.80
N ARG A 137 -15.64 -6.34 -14.95
CA ARG A 137 -14.19 -6.25 -14.86
C ARG A 137 -13.54 -7.20 -15.89
N PHE A 138 -12.28 -7.58 -15.62
CA PHE A 138 -11.53 -8.46 -16.52
C PHE A 138 -12.24 -9.80 -16.71
N PRO A 139 -12.33 -10.34 -17.97
CA PRO A 139 -12.99 -11.61 -18.21
C PRO A 139 -12.34 -12.76 -17.44
N SER A 140 -13.16 -13.51 -16.69
CA SER A 140 -12.71 -14.70 -16.00
C SER A 140 -12.16 -15.75 -16.94
N HIS A 141 -11.20 -16.53 -16.47
CA HIS A 141 -10.59 -17.66 -17.19
C HIS A 141 -9.82 -17.32 -18.48
N GLN A 142 -9.61 -16.05 -18.80
CA GLN A 142 -8.88 -15.61 -20.01
C GLN A 142 -7.44 -15.16 -19.74
N SER A 143 -6.94 -15.28 -18.50
CA SER A 143 -5.60 -14.85 -18.15
C SER A 143 -4.66 -16.04 -17.91
N ALA A 144 -3.36 -15.77 -18.09
CA ALA A 144 -2.27 -16.64 -17.66
C ALA A 144 -1.48 -16.01 -16.49
N PHE A 145 -2.11 -15.08 -15.76
CA PHE A 145 -1.46 -14.40 -14.64
C PHE A 145 -1.26 -15.35 -13.46
N GLN A 146 -0.20 -15.10 -12.69
CA GLN A 146 0.16 -15.91 -11.53
C GLN A 146 0.06 -15.06 -10.26
N ILE A 147 -0.05 -15.71 -9.09
CA ILE A 147 0.08 -15.06 -7.79
C ILE A 147 1.54 -14.64 -7.63
N PRO A 148 1.83 -13.36 -7.39
CA PRO A 148 3.18 -12.90 -7.11
C PRO A 148 3.58 -13.16 -5.65
N THR A 149 4.88 -13.16 -5.40
CA THR A 149 5.43 -12.96 -4.06
C THR A 149 5.55 -11.47 -3.76
N LEU A 150 5.67 -11.12 -2.48
CA LEU A 150 5.96 -9.75 -2.06
C LEU A 150 7.27 -9.26 -2.70
N SER A 151 8.28 -10.10 -2.79
CA SER A 151 9.56 -9.77 -3.43
C SER A 151 9.40 -9.40 -4.90
N GLU A 152 8.64 -10.19 -5.68
CA GLU A 152 8.39 -9.89 -7.09
C GLU A 152 7.65 -8.56 -7.29
N GLU A 153 6.70 -8.21 -6.42
CA GLU A 153 6.02 -6.91 -6.49
C GLU A 153 6.94 -5.75 -6.12
N ILE A 154 7.76 -5.90 -5.07
CA ILE A 154 8.75 -4.89 -4.68
C ILE A 154 9.73 -4.64 -5.84
N GLU A 155 10.28 -5.70 -6.43
CA GLU A 155 11.21 -5.60 -7.55
C GLU A 155 10.58 -4.89 -8.75
N LEU A 156 9.32 -5.22 -9.08
CA LEU A 156 8.59 -4.56 -10.15
C LEU A 156 8.40 -3.06 -9.86
N ILE A 157 7.93 -2.70 -8.66
CA ILE A 157 7.67 -1.31 -8.29
C ILE A 157 8.98 -0.51 -8.26
N GLN A 158 10.05 -1.05 -7.67
CA GLN A 158 11.37 -0.40 -7.65
C GLN A 158 11.93 -0.24 -9.08
N GLY A 159 11.79 -1.26 -9.93
CA GLY A 159 12.20 -1.20 -11.33
C GLY A 159 11.43 -0.15 -12.12
N LEU A 160 10.09 -0.09 -11.95
CA LEU A 160 9.25 0.93 -12.58
C LEU A 160 9.56 2.34 -12.06
N ASN A 161 9.80 2.50 -10.76
CA ASN A 161 10.23 3.77 -10.19
C ASN A 161 11.54 4.25 -10.83
N HIS A 162 12.51 3.36 -10.94
CA HIS A 162 13.79 3.67 -11.56
C HIS A 162 13.63 4.09 -13.03
N SER A 163 12.89 3.32 -13.82
CA SER A 163 12.76 3.54 -15.27
C SER A 163 11.89 4.75 -15.63
N THR A 164 10.94 5.13 -14.77
CA THR A 164 10.00 6.23 -15.04
C THR A 164 10.32 7.52 -14.28
N GLY A 165 11.26 7.48 -13.32
CA GLY A 165 11.56 8.60 -12.43
C GLY A 165 10.46 8.91 -11.41
N LYS A 166 9.49 8.01 -11.24
CA LYS A 166 8.43 8.13 -10.22
C LYS A 166 8.90 7.59 -8.86
N SER A 167 8.12 7.88 -7.82
CA SER A 167 8.35 7.38 -6.44
C SER A 167 7.03 6.83 -5.90
N VAL A 168 6.62 5.66 -6.40
CA VAL A 168 5.43 4.94 -5.91
C VAL A 168 5.83 4.06 -4.75
N GLY A 169 5.09 4.15 -3.64
CA GLY A 169 5.35 3.38 -2.42
C GLY A 169 4.54 2.10 -2.31
N LEU A 170 4.80 1.37 -1.24
CA LEU A 170 4.12 0.12 -0.86
C LEU A 170 3.13 0.38 0.27
N TYR A 171 2.01 -0.34 0.27
CA TYR A 171 1.00 -0.27 1.33
C TYR A 171 0.60 -1.69 1.73
N VAL A 172 1.40 -2.32 2.60
CA VAL A 172 1.44 -3.76 2.85
C VAL A 172 0.50 -4.15 3.98
N GLU A 173 -0.51 -4.96 3.72
CA GLU A 173 -1.40 -5.51 4.73
C GLU A 173 -0.94 -6.91 5.18
N ILE A 174 -0.82 -7.10 6.48
CA ILE A 174 -0.60 -8.41 7.10
C ILE A 174 -1.96 -9.04 7.35
N LYS A 175 -2.26 -10.10 6.59
CA LYS A 175 -3.55 -10.82 6.68
C LYS A 175 -3.52 -11.87 7.78
N GLU A 176 -4.59 -11.91 8.57
CA GLU A 176 -4.87 -12.98 9.54
C GLU A 176 -3.64 -13.42 10.38
N PRO A 177 -2.93 -12.49 11.07
CA PRO A 177 -1.70 -12.84 11.78
C PRO A 177 -1.93 -13.85 12.90
N GLU A 178 -3.03 -13.76 13.64
CA GLU A 178 -3.39 -14.73 14.66
C GLU A 178 -3.57 -16.14 14.07
N TRP A 179 -4.26 -16.23 12.93
CA TRP A 179 -4.45 -17.51 12.23
C TRP A 179 -3.12 -18.11 11.79
N HIS A 180 -2.20 -17.31 11.26
CA HIS A 180 -0.85 -17.77 10.89
C HIS A 180 -0.07 -18.27 12.12
N GLN A 181 -0.15 -17.55 13.25
CA GLN A 181 0.50 -17.97 14.51
C GLN A 181 -0.06 -19.30 15.03
N GLN A 182 -1.38 -19.51 14.96
CA GLN A 182 -2.03 -20.78 15.30
C GLN A 182 -1.54 -21.96 14.44
N HIS A 183 -1.01 -21.66 13.23
CA HIS A 183 -0.39 -22.63 12.32
C HIS A 183 1.15 -22.64 12.42
N GLY A 184 1.74 -22.06 13.47
CA GLY A 184 3.17 -22.07 13.71
C GLY A 184 4.00 -21.13 12.86
N LYS A 185 3.37 -20.10 12.25
CA LYS A 185 4.03 -19.14 11.35
C LYS A 185 3.93 -17.71 11.86
N ASP A 186 5.04 -16.98 11.84
CA ASP A 186 5.07 -15.55 12.17
C ASP A 186 5.15 -14.70 10.89
N ILE A 187 3.99 -14.43 10.32
CA ILE A 187 3.87 -13.67 9.07
C ILE A 187 4.50 -12.27 9.18
N SER A 188 4.35 -11.61 10.33
CA SER A 188 4.88 -10.26 10.53
C SER A 188 6.40 -10.22 10.50
N GLN A 189 7.08 -11.19 11.13
CA GLN A 189 8.53 -11.29 11.06
C GLN A 189 9.01 -11.54 9.62
N VAL A 190 8.31 -12.42 8.88
CA VAL A 190 8.65 -12.71 7.48
C VAL A 190 8.50 -11.46 6.63
N VAL A 191 7.37 -10.74 6.74
CA VAL A 191 7.11 -9.50 5.97
C VAL A 191 8.14 -8.43 6.31
N LEU A 192 8.39 -8.16 7.60
CA LEU A 192 9.37 -7.14 8.00
C LEU A 192 10.78 -7.49 7.52
N LYS A 193 11.14 -8.79 7.54
CA LYS A 193 12.44 -9.23 7.01
C LYS A 193 12.57 -8.93 5.52
N ILE A 194 11.57 -9.29 4.71
CA ILE A 194 11.58 -8.99 3.26
C ILE A 194 11.66 -7.49 3.02
N LEU A 195 10.83 -6.69 3.68
CA LEU A 195 10.89 -5.23 3.53
C LEU A 195 12.29 -4.69 3.84
N ASN A 196 12.91 -5.15 4.92
CA ASN A 196 14.26 -4.73 5.29
C ASN A 196 15.32 -5.20 4.25
N ASP A 197 15.22 -6.41 3.73
CA ASP A 197 16.13 -6.95 2.71
C ASP A 197 16.09 -6.11 1.41
N TYR A 198 14.94 -5.48 1.11
CA TYR A 198 14.78 -4.55 -0.02
C TYR A 198 15.00 -3.07 0.33
N GLY A 199 15.52 -2.79 1.53
CA GLY A 199 15.93 -1.44 1.96
C GLY A 199 14.82 -0.60 2.61
N TYR A 200 13.69 -1.19 2.98
CA TYR A 200 12.61 -0.51 3.69
C TYR A 200 12.64 -0.85 5.19
N ALA A 201 13.18 0.05 5.99
CA ALA A 201 13.34 -0.15 7.43
C ALA A 201 13.03 1.10 8.26
N LYS A 202 12.98 2.29 7.63
CA LYS A 202 12.92 3.58 8.30
C LYS A 202 11.54 4.24 8.12
N ARG A 203 11.21 5.12 9.05
CA ARG A 203 9.95 5.89 9.03
C ARG A 203 9.75 6.72 7.75
N ASP A 204 10.83 7.22 7.16
CA ASP A 204 10.76 8.06 5.97
C ASP A 204 10.69 7.25 4.66
N ASP A 205 10.86 5.93 4.73
CA ASP A 205 10.70 5.07 3.55
C ASP A 205 9.25 5.13 3.05
N LEU A 206 9.10 4.91 1.73
CA LEU A 206 7.79 4.95 1.07
C LEU A 206 7.03 3.63 1.29
N VAL A 207 6.87 3.25 2.54
CA VAL A 207 6.15 2.04 2.95
C VAL A 207 5.22 2.37 4.12
N TYR A 208 4.03 1.83 4.05
CA TYR A 208 3.12 1.65 5.18
C TYR A 208 2.90 0.15 5.40
N VAL A 209 2.84 -0.26 6.65
CA VAL A 209 2.38 -1.60 7.04
C VAL A 209 1.05 -1.43 7.76
N GLN A 210 0.06 -2.20 7.35
CA GLN A 210 -1.29 -2.13 7.90
C GLN A 210 -1.78 -3.49 8.38
N CYS A 211 -2.68 -3.48 9.35
CA CYS A 211 -3.32 -4.68 9.86
C CYS A 211 -4.66 -4.35 10.51
N PHE A 212 -5.64 -5.25 10.40
CA PHE A 212 -6.91 -5.17 11.13
C PHE A 212 -6.73 -5.54 12.60
N ASP A 213 -5.85 -6.49 12.91
CA ASP A 213 -5.61 -6.95 14.28
C ASP A 213 -4.83 -5.87 15.09
N PRO A 214 -5.45 -5.23 16.10
CA PRO A 214 -4.80 -4.21 16.92
C PRO A 214 -3.70 -4.78 17.82
N PHE A 215 -3.79 -6.06 18.20
CA PHE A 215 -2.75 -6.71 18.99
C PHE A 215 -1.49 -6.89 18.15
N GLU A 216 -1.66 -7.27 16.88
CA GLU A 216 -0.54 -7.40 15.95
C GLU A 216 0.04 -6.05 15.54
N THR A 217 -0.80 -5.04 15.24
CA THR A 217 -0.31 -3.69 14.94
C THR A 217 0.52 -3.14 16.11
N ARG A 218 0.06 -3.36 17.33
CA ARG A 218 0.82 -2.99 18.54
C ARG A 218 2.11 -3.81 18.68
N ARG A 219 2.05 -5.13 18.43
CA ARG A 219 3.21 -6.02 18.47
C ARG A 219 4.30 -5.59 17.48
N LEU A 220 3.92 -5.20 16.26
CA LEU A 220 4.84 -4.64 15.27
C LEU A 220 5.66 -3.46 15.85
N ARG A 221 5.00 -2.53 16.54
CA ARG A 221 5.66 -1.36 17.13
C ARG A 221 6.41 -1.70 18.42
N GLU A 222 5.78 -2.39 19.35
CA GLU A 222 6.28 -2.52 20.72
C GLU A 222 7.24 -3.71 20.90
N VAL A 223 7.05 -4.81 20.16
CA VAL A 223 7.83 -6.04 20.28
C VAL A 223 8.83 -6.19 19.13
N LEU A 224 8.35 -6.12 17.89
CA LEU A 224 9.20 -6.26 16.70
C LEU A 224 9.99 -4.97 16.39
N LYS A 225 9.64 -3.85 17.07
CA LYS A 225 10.38 -2.57 17.02
C LYS A 225 10.56 -2.00 15.63
N THR A 226 9.61 -2.24 14.73
CA THR A 226 9.68 -1.61 13.40
C THR A 226 9.56 -0.10 13.50
N ASP A 227 10.38 0.62 12.73
CA ASP A 227 10.29 2.07 12.58
C ASP A 227 9.41 2.46 11.35
N LEU A 228 8.97 1.51 10.56
CA LEU A 228 8.04 1.76 9.45
C LEU A 228 6.73 2.39 9.93
N LYS A 229 6.09 3.15 9.05
CA LYS A 229 4.75 3.70 9.32
C LYS A 229 3.73 2.58 9.45
N LEU A 230 2.97 2.60 10.54
CA LEU A 230 1.92 1.63 10.82
C LEU A 230 0.54 2.26 10.69
N VAL A 231 -0.39 1.52 10.09
CA VAL A 231 -1.80 1.90 9.97
C VAL A 231 -2.67 0.84 10.62
N GLN A 232 -3.49 1.26 11.58
CA GLN A 232 -4.53 0.43 12.15
C GLN A 232 -5.76 0.46 11.25
N LEU A 233 -6.10 -0.68 10.65
CA LEU A 233 -7.34 -0.84 9.91
C LEU A 233 -8.51 -1.01 10.87
N ILE A 234 -9.64 -0.41 10.53
CA ILE A 234 -10.86 -0.41 11.36
C ILE A 234 -12.05 -0.80 10.48
N ASP A 235 -12.70 -1.89 10.84
CA ASP A 235 -13.92 -2.37 10.20
C ASP A 235 -15.13 -2.27 11.15
N SER A 236 -16.26 -2.82 10.76
CA SER A 236 -17.38 -3.02 11.67
C SER A 236 -17.09 -4.12 12.67
N SER A 237 -17.47 -3.92 13.93
CA SER A 237 -17.38 -4.96 14.93
C SER A 237 -18.29 -6.14 14.58
N LEU A 238 -17.70 -7.35 14.52
CA LEU A 238 -18.46 -8.57 14.32
C LEU A 238 -19.07 -9.00 15.66
N PRO A 239 -20.28 -9.60 15.66
CA PRO A 239 -20.84 -10.19 16.88
C PRO A 239 -19.88 -11.19 17.49
N ASN A 240 -19.62 -11.07 18.79
CA ASN A 240 -18.70 -11.91 19.57
C ASN A 240 -17.20 -11.78 19.21
N SER A 241 -16.81 -10.75 18.45
CA SER A 241 -15.40 -10.43 18.25
C SER A 241 -14.79 -9.89 19.55
N ILE A 242 -13.55 -10.28 19.83
CA ILE A 242 -12.76 -9.66 20.91
C ILE A 242 -12.27 -8.26 20.53
N ILE A 243 -12.32 -7.92 19.23
CA ILE A 243 -11.93 -6.62 18.71
C ILE A 243 -13.18 -5.74 18.64
N ASP A 244 -13.16 -4.65 19.40
CA ASP A 244 -14.22 -3.64 19.41
C ASP A 244 -13.80 -2.42 18.60
N TYR A 245 -14.06 -2.46 17.30
CA TYR A 245 -13.73 -1.38 16.37
C TYR A 245 -14.56 -0.10 16.66
N GLU A 246 -15.76 -0.22 17.21
CA GLU A 246 -16.60 0.94 17.57
C GLU A 246 -15.94 1.74 18.71
N GLN A 247 -15.31 1.07 19.66
CA GLN A 247 -14.52 1.75 20.69
C GLN A 247 -13.26 2.40 20.15
N MET A 248 -12.65 1.83 19.11
CA MET A 248 -11.43 2.40 18.52
C MET A 248 -11.65 3.75 17.86
N VAL A 249 -12.83 4.03 17.32
CA VAL A 249 -13.15 5.32 16.67
C VAL A 249 -13.55 6.41 17.67
N LEU A 250 -13.75 6.08 18.93
CA LEU A 250 -13.98 7.08 19.98
C LEU A 250 -12.69 7.84 20.33
N PRO A 251 -12.76 9.06 20.89
CA PRO A 251 -11.58 9.85 21.22
C PRO A 251 -10.56 9.13 22.10
N SER A 252 -11.00 8.30 23.05
CA SER A 252 -10.12 7.48 23.89
C SER A 252 -9.43 6.35 23.11
N GLY A 253 -10.19 5.69 22.23
CA GLY A 253 -9.66 4.62 21.36
C GLY A 253 -8.64 5.18 20.35
N LEU A 254 -8.96 6.28 19.68
CA LEU A 254 -8.04 6.96 18.75
C LEU A 254 -6.74 7.40 19.45
N LYS A 255 -6.83 7.89 20.69
CA LYS A 255 -5.65 8.22 21.49
C LYS A 255 -4.80 7.00 21.81
N LEU A 256 -5.43 5.87 22.05
CA LEU A 256 -4.72 4.60 22.27
C LEU A 256 -4.04 4.13 20.97
N VAL A 257 -4.76 4.13 19.84
CA VAL A 257 -4.20 3.78 18.52
C VAL A 257 -3.00 4.67 18.19
N ALA A 258 -3.10 5.97 18.41
CA ALA A 258 -2.01 6.94 18.16
C ALA A 258 -0.75 6.68 18.99
N SER A 259 -0.80 5.84 20.03
CA SER A 259 0.39 5.46 20.81
C SER A 259 1.27 4.42 20.12
N TYR A 260 0.74 3.67 19.15
CA TYR A 260 1.48 2.60 18.46
C TYR A 260 1.40 2.67 16.92
N ALA A 261 0.38 3.32 16.35
CA ALA A 261 0.22 3.47 14.91
C ALA A 261 0.33 4.94 14.48
N ASP A 262 0.69 5.16 13.22
CA ASP A 262 0.88 6.48 12.61
C ASP A 262 -0.40 6.99 11.94
N GLY A 263 -1.34 6.09 11.67
CA GLY A 263 -2.60 6.40 11.04
C GLY A 263 -3.66 5.33 11.31
N ILE A 264 -4.87 5.65 10.87
CA ILE A 264 -5.99 4.71 10.84
C ILE A 264 -6.52 4.55 9.42
N GLY A 265 -6.99 3.34 9.08
CA GLY A 265 -7.69 3.03 7.83
C GLY A 265 -9.12 2.55 8.11
N PRO A 266 -10.06 3.47 8.41
CA PRO A 266 -11.42 3.08 8.72
C PRO A 266 -12.19 2.70 7.46
N SER A 267 -13.09 1.73 7.56
CA SER A 267 -14.04 1.41 6.50
C SER A 267 -14.94 2.62 6.21
N MET A 268 -15.47 2.71 4.99
CA MET A 268 -16.25 3.87 4.54
C MET A 268 -17.47 4.16 5.43
N GLN A 269 -18.06 3.16 6.05
CA GLN A 269 -19.23 3.33 6.94
C GLN A 269 -18.92 4.14 8.21
N HIS A 270 -17.67 4.19 8.65
CA HIS A 270 -17.25 5.06 9.76
C HIS A 270 -17.06 6.51 9.33
N ILE A 271 -16.94 6.79 8.04
CA ILE A 271 -16.70 8.13 7.49
C ILE A 271 -17.94 8.69 6.80
N VAL A 272 -18.62 7.85 6.00
CA VAL A 272 -19.74 8.26 5.14
C VAL A 272 -21.05 7.82 5.77
N LYS A 273 -21.85 8.78 6.25
CA LYS A 273 -23.18 8.54 6.86
C LYS A 273 -24.29 8.34 5.84
N GLY A 274 -24.03 8.68 4.58
CA GLY A 274 -24.99 8.56 3.50
C GLY A 274 -24.53 9.30 2.25
N VAL A 275 -25.43 9.36 1.25
CA VAL A 275 -25.18 10.06 0.00
C VAL A 275 -26.28 11.09 -0.23
N GLN A 276 -25.92 12.32 -0.58
CA GLN A 276 -26.85 13.38 -0.94
C GLN A 276 -27.54 13.05 -2.28
N LYS A 277 -28.64 13.76 -2.60
CA LYS A 277 -29.37 13.56 -3.88
C LYS A 277 -28.51 13.81 -5.12
N ASP A 278 -27.45 14.60 -5.00
CA ASP A 278 -26.50 14.90 -6.07
C ASP A 278 -25.28 13.95 -6.11
N GLY A 279 -25.30 12.86 -5.32
CA GLY A 279 -24.26 11.85 -5.29
C GLY A 279 -23.08 12.17 -4.36
N ARG A 280 -23.07 13.32 -3.68
CA ARG A 280 -21.97 13.66 -2.75
C ARG A 280 -22.11 12.92 -1.41
N PRO A 281 -21.01 12.43 -0.81
CA PRO A 281 -21.08 11.78 0.50
C PRO A 281 -21.45 12.77 1.60
N ILE A 282 -22.18 12.26 2.60
CA ILE A 282 -22.43 12.94 3.88
C ILE A 282 -21.41 12.37 4.87
N LEU A 283 -20.52 13.22 5.36
CA LEU A 283 -19.45 12.87 6.30
C LEU A 283 -19.92 12.96 7.76
#